data_0c0a416f25b0972ccccb3513b7f2b2c9
#
_entry.id   0c0a416f25b0972ccccb3513b7f2b2c9
#
_cell.length_a   1.000
_cell.length_b   1.000
_cell.length_c   1.000
_cell.angle_alpha   90.00
_cell.angle_beta   90.00
_cell.angle_gamma   90.00
#
_symmetry.space_group_name_H-M   'P 1'
#
loop_
_entity.id
_entity.type
_entity.pdbx_description
1 polymer ?
#
loop_
_entity_poly.entity_id
_entity_poly.type
_entity_poly.pdbx_seq_one_letter_code
_entity_poly.pdbx_strand_id
1 'polypeptide(L)'
;RPPRSTLFPYTTLFRSGAQLRKEQIWKGETRIPDEIFLDNVVFHRVNTEGITSCRPLFYAQLQERVAGKQMEAAILETNYWCAEEATYQATDDRTISAEAVYRNGIGRCGEESVFTVNALRSIGIPARQVYAHRWAHCDDNHAWGEVWCEGTWHFLGACEPEEILDLGWFVNASSRSMMINSRIFGSQQADGDVIEHPDVTSGVNQLSRYAKTVDLELFVTEEDG
;
A
#
# COMPACT_ATOMS: atom_id res chain seq x y z
N ARG A 1 22.43 -25.60 3.25
CA ARG A 1 21.26 -24.79 3.69
C ARG A 1 21.69 -24.04 4.95
N PRO A 2 21.63 -22.69 4.99
CA PRO A 2 21.86 -21.98 6.26
C PRO A 2 20.71 -22.33 7.24
N PRO A 3 20.98 -22.40 8.54
CA PRO A 3 19.98 -22.76 9.51
C PRO A 3 18.84 -21.74 9.53
N ARG A 4 17.59 -22.22 9.58
CA ARG A 4 16.36 -21.43 9.64
C ARG A 4 16.28 -20.43 10.83
N SER A 5 17.24 -20.47 11.75
CA SER A 5 17.24 -19.67 12.97
C SER A 5 17.72 -18.22 12.80
N THR A 6 18.33 -17.86 11.68
CA THR A 6 18.88 -16.50 11.48
C THR A 6 17.89 -15.47 10.97
N LEU A 7 16.71 -15.87 10.51
CA LEU A 7 15.65 -14.95 10.06
C LEU A 7 14.73 -14.47 11.24
N PHE A 8 14.69 -15.21 12.33
CA PHE A 8 13.80 -14.93 13.46
C PHE A 8 14.10 -13.65 14.26
N PRO A 9 15.37 -13.29 14.55
CA PRO A 9 15.65 -12.09 15.35
C PRO A 9 15.23 -10.79 14.67
N TYR A 10 15.41 -10.68 13.35
CA TYR A 10 15.07 -9.47 12.60
C TYR A 10 13.57 -9.23 12.52
N THR A 11 12.78 -10.27 12.28
CA THR A 11 11.31 -10.15 12.24
C THR A 11 10.74 -9.83 13.62
N THR A 12 11.28 -10.39 14.69
CA THR A 12 10.83 -10.13 16.06
C THR A 12 11.20 -8.72 16.51
N LEU A 13 12.43 -8.25 16.28
CA LEU A 13 12.86 -6.88 16.56
C LEU A 13 12.06 -5.86 15.75
N PHE A 14 11.80 -6.17 14.47
CA PHE A 14 11.01 -5.32 13.61
C PHE A 14 9.55 -5.24 14.08
N ARG A 15 8.93 -6.37 14.43
CA ARG A 15 7.58 -6.44 14.99
C ARG A 15 7.49 -5.65 16.31
N SER A 16 8.43 -5.84 17.22
CA SER A 16 8.46 -5.12 18.49
C SER A 16 8.66 -3.62 18.29
N GLY A 17 9.54 -3.20 17.38
CA GLY A 17 9.75 -1.80 17.04
C GLY A 17 8.51 -1.15 16.42
N ALA A 18 7.84 -1.84 15.49
CA ALA A 18 6.61 -1.36 14.88
C ALA A 18 5.46 -1.27 15.89
N GLN A 19 5.35 -2.24 16.81
CA GLN A 19 4.34 -2.20 17.88
C GLN A 19 4.58 -1.04 18.86
N LEU A 20 5.82 -0.82 19.29
CA LEU A 20 6.18 0.31 20.14
C LEU A 20 5.87 1.65 19.46
N ARG A 21 6.10 1.77 18.16
CA ARG A 21 5.78 2.98 17.39
C ARG A 21 4.28 3.22 17.26
N LYS A 22 3.50 2.15 17.07
CA LYS A 22 2.02 2.21 17.08
C LYS A 22 1.53 2.83 18.40
N GLU A 23 2.08 2.41 19.54
CA GLU A 23 1.68 2.88 20.85
C GLU A 23 2.18 4.31 21.18
N GLN A 24 3.37 4.67 20.71
CA GLN A 24 4.01 5.97 21.00
C GLN A 24 3.56 7.10 20.10
N ILE A 25 3.44 6.84 18.80
CA ILE A 25 3.19 7.89 17.80
C ILE A 25 1.70 8.18 17.67
N TRP A 26 0.88 7.13 17.72
CA TRP A 26 -0.56 7.23 17.43
C TRP A 26 -1.42 7.14 18.70
N LYS A 27 -0.87 7.58 19.82
CA LYS A 27 -1.58 7.63 21.10
C LYS A 27 -2.72 8.65 21.03
N GLY A 28 -3.96 8.16 21.16
CA GLY A 28 -5.17 8.96 21.07
C GLY A 28 -5.99 8.73 19.80
N GLU A 29 -5.41 8.08 18.80
CA GLU A 29 -6.13 7.62 17.62
C GLU A 29 -6.98 6.38 17.91
N THR A 30 -7.95 6.10 17.04
CA THR A 30 -8.68 4.82 17.05
C THR A 30 -7.68 3.67 16.97
N ARG A 31 -7.80 2.71 17.86
CA ARG A 31 -6.89 1.55 17.87
C ARG A 31 -6.93 0.86 16.51
N ILE A 32 -5.77 0.75 15.87
CA ILE A 32 -5.61 -0.01 14.64
C ILE A 32 -5.91 -1.48 14.95
N PRO A 33 -6.84 -2.15 14.23
CA PRO A 33 -7.10 -3.58 14.39
C PRO A 33 -5.81 -4.39 14.21
N ASP A 34 -5.66 -5.48 14.97
CA ASP A 34 -4.43 -6.27 14.95
C ASP A 34 -4.15 -6.90 13.59
N GLU A 35 -5.19 -7.37 12.89
CA GLU A 35 -5.11 -7.88 11.52
C GLU A 35 -4.64 -6.81 10.52
N ILE A 36 -5.21 -5.60 10.59
CA ILE A 36 -4.78 -4.47 9.74
C ILE A 36 -3.31 -4.13 10.01
N PHE A 37 -2.91 -4.12 11.28
CA PHE A 37 -1.54 -3.84 11.65
C PHE A 37 -0.57 -4.93 11.18
N LEU A 38 -0.90 -6.21 11.38
CA LEU A 38 -0.06 -7.32 10.96
C LEU A 38 0.11 -7.38 9.45
N ASP A 39 -0.97 -7.20 8.70
CA ASP A 39 -0.98 -7.35 7.26
C ASP A 39 -0.45 -6.12 6.53
N ASN A 40 -0.64 -4.92 7.07
CA ASN A 40 -0.34 -3.67 6.36
C ASN A 40 0.76 -2.81 7.01
N VAL A 41 1.31 -3.23 8.15
CA VAL A 41 2.52 -2.63 8.74
C VAL A 41 3.63 -3.66 8.84
N VAL A 42 3.37 -4.80 9.49
CA VAL A 42 4.41 -5.79 9.80
C VAL A 42 4.81 -6.58 8.57
N PHE A 43 3.87 -6.94 7.73
CA PHE A 43 4.15 -7.72 6.53
C PHE A 43 5.11 -6.98 5.58
N HIS A 44 6.06 -7.71 5.04
CA HIS A 44 7.23 -7.14 4.37
C HIS A 44 7.02 -6.80 2.90
N ARG A 45 6.08 -7.46 2.22
CA ARG A 45 5.84 -7.31 0.78
C ARG A 45 4.68 -6.36 0.49
N VAL A 46 4.77 -5.62 -0.59
CA VAL A 46 3.73 -4.71 -1.09
C VAL A 46 3.18 -5.20 -2.43
N ASN A 47 4.06 -5.60 -3.35
CA ASN A 47 3.73 -6.12 -4.68
C ASN A 47 4.74 -7.22 -5.06
N THR A 48 5.23 -7.23 -6.28
CA THR A 48 6.24 -8.18 -6.82
C THR A 48 7.67 -7.67 -6.71
N GLU A 49 7.88 -6.57 -6.01
CA GLU A 49 9.18 -5.90 -5.83
C GLU A 49 10.25 -6.80 -5.20
N GLY A 50 11.50 -6.47 -5.45
CA GLY A 50 12.62 -7.02 -4.70
C GLY A 50 12.56 -6.61 -3.22
N ILE A 51 12.68 -7.59 -2.31
CA ILE A 51 12.62 -7.33 -0.86
C ILE A 51 13.96 -6.82 -0.37
N THR A 52 13.96 -5.65 0.30
CA THR A 52 15.13 -5.05 0.92
C THR A 52 14.80 -4.61 2.36
N SER A 53 15.84 -4.39 3.17
CA SER A 53 15.68 -3.89 4.54
C SER A 53 15.60 -2.35 4.58
N CYS A 54 14.77 -1.76 3.74
CA CYS A 54 14.66 -0.30 3.59
C CYS A 54 14.01 0.43 4.78
N ARG A 55 13.15 -0.23 5.53
CA ARG A 55 12.32 0.43 6.57
C ARG A 55 13.13 1.08 7.72
N PRO A 56 14.22 0.52 8.24
CA PRO A 56 15.07 1.23 9.21
C PRO A 56 15.66 2.52 8.63
N LEU A 57 16.05 2.51 7.35
CA LEU A 57 16.55 3.69 6.65
C LEU A 57 15.47 4.78 6.56
N PHE A 58 14.28 4.43 6.08
CA PHE A 58 13.15 5.37 5.96
C PHE A 58 12.69 5.91 7.32
N TYR A 59 12.65 5.04 8.33
CA TYR A 59 12.36 5.49 9.69
C TYR A 59 13.33 6.56 10.19
N ALA A 60 14.63 6.38 9.96
CA ALA A 60 15.64 7.34 10.38
C ALA A 60 15.43 8.73 9.72
N GLN A 61 14.90 8.76 8.49
CA GLN A 61 14.59 10.00 7.78
C GLN A 61 13.28 10.65 8.26
N LEU A 62 12.27 9.83 8.58
CA LEU A 62 10.91 10.29 8.84
C LEU A 62 10.62 10.61 10.32
N GLN A 63 11.30 9.94 11.27
CA GLN A 63 10.96 10.00 12.69
C GLN A 63 10.84 11.43 13.25
N GLU A 64 11.73 12.35 12.85
CA GLU A 64 11.71 13.74 13.30
C GLU A 64 10.64 14.55 12.58
N ARG A 65 10.39 14.27 11.30
CA ARG A 65 9.37 14.94 10.50
C ARG A 65 7.96 14.69 11.03
N VAL A 66 7.70 13.46 11.53
CA VAL A 66 6.37 13.05 11.99
C VAL A 66 6.21 13.14 13.52
N ALA A 67 7.25 13.51 14.25
CA ALA A 67 7.20 13.59 15.70
C ALA A 67 6.11 14.55 16.19
N GLY A 68 5.20 14.04 17.04
CA GLY A 68 4.10 14.80 17.62
C GLY A 68 2.95 15.15 16.67
N LYS A 69 2.99 14.72 15.41
CA LYS A 69 1.89 14.89 14.46
C LYS A 69 0.77 13.87 14.75
N GLN A 70 -0.46 14.25 14.44
CA GLN A 70 -1.57 13.31 14.30
C GLN A 70 -1.36 12.40 13.08
N MET A 71 -2.01 11.24 13.03
CA MET A 71 -1.76 10.23 12.01
C MET A 71 -1.97 10.77 10.58
N GLU A 72 -3.07 11.47 10.33
CA GLU A 72 -3.34 12.07 9.02
C GLU A 72 -2.20 13.04 8.60
N ALA A 73 -1.83 13.95 9.49
CA ALA A 73 -0.74 14.89 9.22
C ALA A 73 0.62 14.18 9.00
N ALA A 74 0.86 13.05 9.67
CA ALA A 74 2.06 12.25 9.46
C ALA A 74 2.03 11.48 8.13
N ILE A 75 0.85 11.04 7.70
CA ILE A 75 0.64 10.42 6.37
C ILE A 75 1.00 11.43 5.27
N LEU A 76 0.40 12.61 5.33
CA LEU A 76 0.64 13.67 4.35
C LEU A 76 2.12 14.09 4.32
N GLU A 77 2.72 14.33 5.49
CA GLU A 77 4.15 14.65 5.60
C GLU A 77 5.05 13.57 5.00
N THR A 78 4.71 12.29 5.22
CA THR A 78 5.44 11.17 4.64
C THR A 78 5.36 11.17 3.12
N ASN A 79 4.19 11.50 2.56
CA ASN A 79 4.01 11.57 1.11
C ASN A 79 4.76 12.78 0.51
N TYR A 80 4.79 13.92 1.19
CA TYR A 80 5.64 15.05 0.81
C TYR A 80 7.12 14.66 0.79
N TRP A 81 7.60 13.97 1.82
CA TRP A 81 8.96 13.44 1.84
C TRP A 81 9.21 12.48 0.67
N CYS A 82 8.28 11.58 0.36
CA CYS A 82 8.43 10.68 -0.79
C CYS A 82 8.57 11.44 -2.11
N ALA A 83 7.81 12.52 -2.30
CA ALA A 83 7.90 13.38 -3.48
C ALA A 83 9.19 14.22 -3.56
N GLU A 84 9.80 14.53 -2.41
CA GLU A 84 11.13 15.13 -2.37
C GLU A 84 12.24 14.18 -2.80
N GLU A 85 12.08 12.88 -2.51
CA GLU A 85 13.10 11.84 -2.73
C GLU A 85 12.96 11.11 -4.08
N ALA A 86 11.77 11.07 -4.68
CA ALA A 86 11.53 10.39 -5.94
C ALA A 86 10.55 11.15 -6.82
N THR A 87 10.75 11.06 -8.13
CA THR A 87 9.87 11.62 -9.15
C THR A 87 9.51 10.59 -10.19
N TYR A 88 8.35 10.78 -10.83
CA TYR A 88 7.88 9.88 -11.86
C TYR A 88 8.83 9.85 -13.06
N GLN A 89 9.23 8.65 -13.43
CA GLN A 89 9.89 8.38 -14.70
C GLN A 89 9.50 6.99 -15.19
N ALA A 90 9.13 6.89 -16.45
CA ALA A 90 8.91 5.59 -17.08
C ALA A 90 10.18 4.75 -17.02
N THR A 91 10.07 3.57 -16.45
CA THR A 91 11.15 2.57 -16.33
C THR A 91 10.82 1.33 -17.14
N ASP A 92 11.62 0.28 -17.03
CA ASP A 92 11.27 -1.02 -17.61
C ASP A 92 10.10 -1.69 -16.85
N ASP A 93 9.63 -2.85 -17.31
CA ASP A 93 8.47 -3.55 -16.74
C ASP A 93 8.69 -4.18 -15.36
N ARG A 94 9.90 -4.09 -14.81
CA ARG A 94 10.21 -4.65 -13.49
C ARG A 94 9.89 -3.68 -12.39
N THR A 95 9.17 -4.16 -11.35
CA THR A 95 8.99 -3.40 -10.12
C THR A 95 10.25 -3.51 -9.27
N ILE A 96 11.03 -2.43 -9.19
CA ILE A 96 12.23 -2.37 -8.34
C ILE A 96 11.84 -2.23 -6.86
N SER A 97 12.80 -2.46 -5.97
CA SER A 97 12.57 -2.33 -4.54
C SER A 97 12.38 -0.87 -4.11
N ALA A 98 11.69 -0.64 -3.00
CA ALA A 98 11.53 0.69 -2.40
C ALA A 98 12.89 1.38 -2.13
N GLU A 99 13.90 0.61 -1.72
CA GLU A 99 15.26 1.15 -1.53
C GLU A 99 15.90 1.58 -2.84
N ALA A 100 15.66 0.86 -3.94
CA ALA A 100 16.17 1.23 -5.25
C ALA A 100 15.49 2.49 -5.79
N VAL A 101 14.18 2.66 -5.58
CA VAL A 101 13.47 3.91 -5.91
C VAL A 101 14.11 5.09 -5.16
N TYR A 102 14.26 4.97 -3.85
CA TYR A 102 14.88 5.99 -3.01
C TYR A 102 16.30 6.36 -3.46
N ARG A 103 17.14 5.36 -3.79
CA ARG A 103 18.52 5.59 -4.22
C ARG A 103 18.63 6.19 -5.61
N ASN A 104 17.72 5.84 -6.50
CA ASN A 104 17.73 6.31 -7.88
C ASN A 104 16.98 7.65 -8.05
N GLY A 105 16.11 8.00 -7.11
CA GLY A 105 15.27 9.21 -7.17
C GLY A 105 14.19 9.17 -8.25
N ILE A 106 13.90 7.99 -8.81
CA ILE A 106 12.93 7.81 -9.89
C ILE A 106 12.15 6.51 -9.75
N GLY A 107 10.90 6.51 -10.25
CA GLY A 107 10.05 5.34 -10.36
C GLY A 107 8.83 5.61 -11.23
N ARG A 108 8.19 4.57 -11.77
CA ARG A 108 6.83 4.70 -12.31
C ARG A 108 5.84 4.54 -11.16
N CYS A 109 4.55 4.81 -11.41
CA CYS A 109 3.50 4.80 -10.38
C CYS A 109 3.49 3.52 -9.50
N GLY A 110 3.72 2.33 -10.09
CA GLY A 110 3.81 1.07 -9.34
C GLY A 110 5.01 1.00 -8.40
N GLU A 111 6.10 1.67 -8.71
CA GLU A 111 7.33 1.72 -7.93
C GLU A 111 7.26 2.84 -6.88
N GLU A 112 6.73 4.00 -7.24
CA GLU A 112 6.46 5.11 -6.32
C GLU A 112 5.49 4.68 -5.22
N SER A 113 4.44 3.92 -5.55
CA SER A 113 3.50 3.39 -4.56
C SER A 113 4.13 2.32 -3.65
N VAL A 114 5.01 1.45 -4.17
CA VAL A 114 5.81 0.53 -3.33
C VAL A 114 6.72 1.30 -2.37
N PHE A 115 7.35 2.37 -2.83
CA PHE A 115 8.21 3.23 -2.01
C PHE A 115 7.40 3.92 -0.91
N THR A 116 6.31 4.60 -1.26
CA THR A 116 5.44 5.33 -0.32
C THR A 116 4.83 4.39 0.73
N VAL A 117 4.34 3.21 0.33
CA VAL A 117 3.82 2.21 1.27
C VAL A 117 4.90 1.74 2.25
N ASN A 118 6.14 1.49 1.79
CA ASN A 118 7.22 1.10 2.69
C ASN A 118 7.64 2.25 3.64
N ALA A 119 7.61 3.50 3.17
CA ALA A 119 7.86 4.68 4.00
C ALA A 119 6.82 4.79 5.13
N LEU A 120 5.54 4.72 4.81
CA LEU A 120 4.43 4.74 5.77
C LEU A 120 4.51 3.57 6.77
N ARG A 121 4.73 2.34 6.28
CA ARG A 121 4.91 1.17 7.13
C ARG A 121 6.13 1.30 8.06
N SER A 122 7.17 2.03 7.65
CA SER A 122 8.38 2.22 8.46
C SER A 122 8.10 3.00 9.75
N ILE A 123 7.12 3.90 9.74
CA ILE A 123 6.69 4.70 10.90
C ILE A 123 5.45 4.13 11.59
N GLY A 124 5.00 2.93 11.20
CA GLY A 124 3.89 2.22 11.85
C GLY A 124 2.50 2.58 11.34
N ILE A 125 2.39 3.22 10.19
CA ILE A 125 1.11 3.51 9.53
C ILE A 125 0.75 2.36 8.60
N PRO A 126 -0.45 1.73 8.75
CA PRO A 126 -0.89 0.70 7.83
C PRO A 126 -1.12 1.29 6.44
N ALA A 127 -0.49 0.69 5.46
CA ALA A 127 -0.59 1.12 4.07
C ALA A 127 -0.52 -0.07 3.12
N ARG A 128 -1.16 0.04 1.97
CA ARG A 128 -1.12 -0.94 0.88
C ARG A 128 -1.13 -0.25 -0.47
N GLN A 129 -0.69 -0.96 -1.49
CA GLN A 129 -0.82 -0.53 -2.88
C GLN A 129 -2.19 -0.91 -3.41
N VAL A 130 -2.77 -0.01 -4.19
CA VAL A 130 -3.97 -0.22 -5.00
C VAL A 130 -3.65 0.16 -6.44
N TYR A 131 -4.27 -0.51 -7.40
CA TYR A 131 -4.02 -0.23 -8.80
C TYR A 131 -5.24 -0.51 -9.69
N ALA A 132 -5.39 0.32 -10.72
CA ALA A 132 -6.26 0.11 -11.86
C ALA A 132 -5.44 -0.45 -13.01
N HIS A 133 -5.76 -1.67 -13.46
CA HIS A 133 -5.04 -2.31 -14.58
C HIS A 133 -5.20 -1.55 -15.88
N ARG A 134 -6.35 -0.93 -16.06
CA ARG A 134 -6.69 -0.20 -17.27
C ARG A 134 -7.81 0.81 -16.98
N TRP A 135 -7.64 2.01 -17.48
CA TRP A 135 -8.69 3.02 -17.44
C TRP A 135 -9.80 2.72 -18.44
N ALA A 136 -11.04 3.10 -18.14
CA ALA A 136 -12.18 2.91 -19.04
C ALA A 136 -12.08 3.75 -20.32
N HIS A 137 -11.30 4.82 -20.30
CA HIS A 137 -11.23 5.81 -21.38
C HIS A 137 -9.92 5.78 -22.19
N CYS A 138 -8.91 5.04 -21.75
CA CYS A 138 -7.63 4.92 -22.46
C CYS A 138 -6.90 3.63 -22.08
N ASP A 139 -5.94 3.25 -22.90
CA ASP A 139 -5.10 2.08 -22.69
C ASP A 139 -3.89 2.42 -21.80
N ASP A 140 -4.19 2.80 -20.57
CA ASP A 140 -3.22 3.14 -19.55
C ASP A 140 -3.67 2.61 -18.20
N ASN A 141 -2.78 2.59 -17.23
CA ASN A 141 -2.99 2.09 -15.87
C ASN A 141 -2.47 3.10 -14.85
N HIS A 142 -2.78 2.86 -13.58
CA HIS A 142 -2.22 3.64 -12.49
C HIS A 142 -2.17 2.83 -11.20
N ALA A 143 -1.19 3.12 -10.35
CA ALA A 143 -1.05 2.57 -9.01
C ALA A 143 -0.84 3.70 -8.00
N TRP A 144 -1.48 3.57 -6.84
CA TRP A 144 -1.43 4.55 -5.77
C TRP A 144 -1.43 3.87 -4.39
N GLY A 145 -1.45 4.63 -3.32
CA GLY A 145 -1.49 4.13 -1.96
C GLY A 145 -2.88 4.19 -1.31
N GLU A 146 -3.20 3.21 -0.47
CA GLU A 146 -4.23 3.34 0.56
C GLU A 146 -3.58 3.27 1.94
N VAL A 147 -4.12 4.04 2.88
CA VAL A 147 -3.69 4.15 4.27
C VAL A 147 -4.86 3.98 5.21
N TRP A 148 -4.64 3.29 6.33
CA TRP A 148 -5.65 3.17 7.38
C TRP A 148 -5.50 4.32 8.36
N CYS A 149 -6.52 5.15 8.46
CA CYS A 149 -6.60 6.29 9.37
C CYS A 149 -8.02 6.44 9.90
N GLU A 150 -8.20 6.83 11.15
CA GLU A 150 -9.51 7.07 11.77
C GLU A 150 -10.53 5.92 11.60
N GLY A 151 -10.05 4.68 11.54
CA GLY A 151 -10.88 3.48 11.46
C GLY A 151 -11.34 3.08 10.06
N THR A 152 -10.82 3.70 9.01
CA THR A 152 -11.14 3.37 7.62
C THR A 152 -9.93 3.52 6.70
N TRP A 153 -10.06 3.00 5.47
CA TRP A 153 -9.08 3.20 4.42
C TRP A 153 -9.32 4.51 3.68
N HIS A 154 -8.26 5.28 3.50
CA HIS A 154 -8.18 6.49 2.69
C HIS A 154 -7.16 6.28 1.58
N PHE A 155 -7.25 7.03 0.48
CA PHE A 155 -6.27 6.93 -0.59
C PHE A 155 -5.42 8.20 -0.71
N LEU A 156 -4.24 8.05 -1.34
CA LEU A 156 -3.34 9.15 -1.69
C LEU A 156 -2.55 8.79 -2.96
N GLY A 157 -2.26 9.77 -3.79
CA GLY A 157 -1.30 9.62 -4.89
C GLY A 157 0.10 9.44 -4.33
N ALA A 158 0.77 8.34 -4.69
CA ALA A 158 2.11 8.03 -4.18
C ALA A 158 3.16 8.94 -4.83
N CYS A 159 3.97 9.63 -4.03
CA CYS A 159 4.86 10.72 -4.47
C CYS A 159 4.13 11.88 -5.17
N GLU A 160 2.81 11.96 -5.01
CA GLU A 160 1.94 12.99 -5.57
C GLU A 160 1.17 13.65 -4.39
N PRO A 161 1.81 14.48 -3.56
CA PRO A 161 1.20 14.99 -2.34
C PRO A 161 0.09 15.99 -2.62
N GLU A 162 -1.00 15.83 -1.86
CA GLU A 162 -2.14 16.73 -1.79
C GLU A 162 -2.30 17.27 -0.38
N GLU A 163 -3.12 18.29 -0.18
CA GLU A 163 -3.34 18.91 1.14
C GLU A 163 -4.17 18.04 2.09
N ILE A 164 -4.97 17.12 1.56
CA ILE A 164 -5.86 16.21 2.30
C ILE A 164 -5.84 14.81 1.68
N LEU A 165 -6.25 13.81 2.46
CA LEU A 165 -6.51 12.46 1.96
C LEU A 165 -7.72 12.43 1.02
N ASP A 166 -7.86 11.35 0.27
CA ASP A 166 -8.94 11.11 -0.68
C ASP A 166 -9.03 12.15 -1.82
N LEU A 167 -7.89 12.78 -2.13
CA LEU A 167 -7.72 13.70 -3.23
C LEU A 167 -6.59 13.20 -4.16
N GLY A 168 -6.74 13.45 -5.45
CA GLY A 168 -5.74 13.12 -6.46
C GLY A 168 -6.30 13.30 -7.88
N TRP A 169 -5.44 13.51 -8.86
CA TRP A 169 -5.82 13.72 -10.25
C TRP A 169 -6.64 12.55 -10.84
N PHE A 170 -6.44 11.34 -10.32
CA PHE A 170 -7.07 10.10 -10.80
C PHE A 170 -8.49 9.86 -10.27
N VAL A 171 -9.04 10.69 -9.38
CA VAL A 171 -10.37 10.52 -8.77
C VAL A 171 -11.47 10.34 -9.83
N ASN A 172 -11.50 11.19 -10.85
CA ASN A 172 -12.48 11.08 -11.92
C ASN A 172 -12.29 9.83 -12.80
N ALA A 173 -11.05 9.38 -12.99
CA ALA A 173 -10.74 8.17 -13.75
C ALA A 173 -11.12 6.92 -12.95
N SER A 174 -10.76 6.86 -11.65
CA SER A 174 -11.06 5.74 -10.76
C SER A 174 -12.58 5.55 -10.56
N SER A 175 -13.35 6.63 -10.47
CA SER A 175 -14.83 6.56 -10.33
C SER A 175 -15.55 5.94 -11.54
N ARG A 176 -14.85 5.74 -12.65
CA ARG A 176 -15.35 5.11 -13.88
C ARG A 176 -14.59 3.84 -14.26
N SER A 177 -13.68 3.40 -13.40
CA SER A 177 -12.93 2.17 -13.62
C SER A 177 -13.84 0.94 -13.55
N MET A 178 -13.46 -0.09 -14.29
CA MET A 178 -14.15 -1.39 -14.28
C MET A 178 -13.51 -2.37 -13.29
N MET A 179 -12.26 -2.11 -12.88
CA MET A 179 -11.51 -2.92 -11.95
C MET A 179 -10.47 -2.06 -11.23
N ILE A 180 -10.50 -2.12 -9.90
CA ILE A 180 -9.47 -1.58 -9.02
C ILE A 180 -9.21 -2.65 -7.96
N ASN A 181 -7.96 -2.99 -7.74
CA ASN A 181 -7.63 -4.04 -6.79
C ASN A 181 -6.38 -3.78 -5.97
N SER A 182 -6.36 -4.37 -4.78
CA SER A 182 -5.18 -4.53 -3.92
C SER A 182 -4.65 -5.96 -4.01
N ARG A 183 -3.49 -6.21 -3.38
CA ARG A 183 -2.93 -7.57 -3.21
C ARG A 183 -2.91 -7.97 -1.75
N ILE A 184 -3.22 -9.24 -1.52
CA ILE A 184 -2.98 -9.93 -0.25
C ILE A 184 -2.03 -11.11 -0.47
N PHE A 185 -1.36 -11.55 0.58
CA PHE A 185 -0.30 -12.54 0.51
C PHE A 185 -0.53 -13.65 1.54
N GLY A 186 -0.48 -14.89 1.08
CA GLY A 186 -0.60 -16.07 1.95
C GLY A 186 -1.93 -16.12 2.70
N SER A 187 -1.90 -16.05 4.02
CA SER A 187 -3.07 -16.16 4.90
C SER A 187 -3.70 -14.83 5.31
N GLN A 188 -3.34 -13.72 4.65
CA GLN A 188 -3.97 -12.42 4.91
C GLN A 188 -5.46 -12.46 4.57
N GLN A 189 -6.26 -11.75 5.36
CA GLN A 189 -7.70 -11.68 5.12
C GLN A 189 -8.03 -10.65 4.04
N ALA A 190 -8.93 -11.04 3.13
CA ALA A 190 -9.48 -10.14 2.15
C ALA A 190 -10.55 -9.23 2.80
N ASP A 191 -10.51 -7.94 2.49
CA ASP A 191 -11.52 -6.95 2.87
C ASP A 191 -12.44 -6.57 1.69
N GLY A 192 -12.53 -7.44 0.70
CA GLY A 192 -13.36 -7.37 -0.49
C GLY A 192 -13.37 -8.72 -1.22
N ASP A 193 -14.00 -8.77 -2.38
CA ASP A 193 -14.08 -9.98 -3.18
C ASP A 193 -12.71 -10.38 -3.72
N VAL A 194 -12.35 -11.64 -3.53
CA VAL A 194 -11.12 -12.20 -4.09
C VAL A 194 -11.35 -12.53 -5.56
N ILE A 195 -10.59 -11.88 -6.44
CA ILE A 195 -10.74 -11.96 -7.90
C ILE A 195 -9.67 -12.78 -8.59
N GLU A 196 -8.62 -13.14 -7.89
CA GLU A 196 -7.50 -13.92 -8.42
C GLU A 196 -6.90 -14.76 -7.30
N HIS A 197 -6.66 -16.02 -7.57
CA HIS A 197 -6.09 -17.00 -6.63
C HIS A 197 -4.82 -17.65 -7.19
N PRO A 198 -3.73 -16.94 -7.41
CA PRO A 198 -2.44 -17.62 -7.59
C PRO A 198 -1.97 -18.17 -6.24
N ASP A 199 -1.14 -19.21 -6.26
CA ASP A 199 -0.75 -20.02 -5.10
C ASP A 199 -0.24 -19.24 -3.87
N VAL A 200 0.25 -18.02 -4.05
CA VAL A 200 0.93 -17.24 -3.00
C VAL A 200 0.34 -15.84 -2.82
N THR A 201 -0.31 -15.29 -3.84
CA THR A 201 -0.91 -13.95 -3.82
C THR A 201 -2.31 -13.98 -4.38
N SER A 202 -3.18 -13.14 -3.88
CA SER A 202 -4.53 -12.96 -4.42
C SER A 202 -4.82 -11.50 -4.67
N GLY A 203 -5.56 -11.21 -5.73
CA GLY A 203 -6.14 -9.90 -5.97
C GLY A 203 -7.44 -9.74 -5.16
N VAL A 204 -7.66 -8.56 -4.61
CA VAL A 204 -8.89 -8.21 -3.88
C VAL A 204 -9.54 -7.01 -4.53
N ASN A 205 -10.80 -7.15 -4.90
CA ASN A 205 -11.58 -6.08 -5.53
C ASN A 205 -11.80 -4.92 -4.55
N GLN A 206 -11.37 -3.73 -4.94
CA GLN A 206 -11.52 -2.50 -4.18
C GLN A 206 -12.42 -1.48 -4.92
N LEU A 207 -13.05 -1.88 -6.02
CA LEU A 207 -13.78 -0.97 -6.91
C LEU A 207 -14.87 -0.18 -6.19
N SER A 208 -15.59 -0.81 -5.24
CA SER A 208 -16.68 -0.18 -4.49
C SER A 208 -16.25 1.03 -3.64
N ARG A 209 -14.95 1.17 -3.35
CA ARG A 209 -14.40 2.34 -2.64
C ARG A 209 -14.25 3.57 -3.53
N TYR A 210 -14.20 3.38 -4.84
CA TYR A 210 -13.90 4.41 -5.84
C TYR A 210 -15.07 4.70 -6.76
N ALA A 211 -15.89 3.71 -7.06
CA ALA A 211 -16.98 3.79 -8.02
C ALA A 211 -18.30 3.28 -7.43
N LYS A 212 -19.40 3.73 -8.00
CA LYS A 212 -20.72 3.12 -7.73
C LYS A 212 -20.77 1.75 -8.41
N THR A 213 -21.01 0.73 -7.64
CA THR A 213 -21.08 -0.66 -8.09
C THR A 213 -22.48 -1.25 -7.93
N VAL A 214 -22.75 -2.31 -8.68
CA VAL A 214 -23.89 -3.20 -8.50
C VAL A 214 -23.39 -4.63 -8.51
N ASP A 215 -24.03 -5.49 -7.75
CA ASP A 215 -23.75 -6.92 -7.78
C ASP A 215 -24.45 -7.54 -9.00
N LEU A 216 -23.71 -8.34 -9.74
CA LEU A 216 -24.23 -9.11 -10.89
C LEU A 216 -24.03 -10.60 -10.61
N GLU A 217 -25.15 -11.32 -10.50
CA GLU A 217 -25.16 -12.78 -10.36
C GLU A 217 -25.51 -13.40 -11.73
N LEU A 218 -24.61 -14.25 -12.23
CA LEU A 218 -24.79 -14.92 -13.52
C LEU A 218 -25.02 -16.41 -13.28
N PHE A 219 -26.15 -16.90 -13.75
CA PHE A 219 -26.48 -18.32 -13.72
C PHE A 219 -26.28 -18.90 -15.13
N VAL A 220 -25.39 -19.88 -15.25
CA VAL A 220 -25.22 -20.67 -16.46
C VAL A 220 -25.99 -21.95 -16.28
N THR A 221 -27.00 -22.20 -17.10
CA THR A 221 -27.76 -23.47 -17.13
C THR A 221 -27.40 -24.23 -18.41
N GLU A 222 -27.23 -25.53 -18.30
CA GLU A 222 -27.19 -26.38 -19.49
C GLU A 222 -28.60 -26.45 -20.11
N GLU A 223 -28.72 -26.26 -21.41
CA GLU A 223 -29.92 -26.60 -22.12
C GLU A 223 -30.00 -28.16 -22.14
N ASP A 224 -30.99 -28.71 -21.46
CA ASP A 224 -31.37 -30.11 -21.64
C ASP A 224 -31.80 -30.29 -23.10
N GLY A 225 -30.97 -30.98 -23.90
CA GLY A 225 -31.18 -31.25 -25.31
C GLY A 225 -32.39 -32.16 -25.58
#